data_d33465c5a8c50257e4840b2fa7054e04
#
_entry.id   d33465c5a8c50257e4840b2fa7054e04
#
_cell.length_a   1.000
_cell.length_b   1.000
_cell.length_c   1.000
_cell.angle_alpha   90.00
_cell.angle_beta   90.00
_cell.angle_gamma   90.00
#
_symmetry.space_group_name_H-M   'P 1'
#
loop_
_entity.id
_entity.type
_entity.pdbx_description
1 polymer ?
#
loop_
_entity_poly.entity_id
_entity_poly.type
_entity_poly.pdbx_seq_one_letter_code
_entity_poly.pdbx_strand_id
1 'polypeptide(L)'
;GLLQAGASMKGEFEQRLRAVIDEVQASPKPIILFIDETHTLVGAGGAAGTGDAANLLKPALARGQLRTIGATTWAEYKKHIEKDPALTRRFQNVQIDEPDETKAILMMRGVASTMEKHHKVQILDEALEAAVKLSHRYIPARQLPDKSVSLLDTACARVAVSLHATPAEVDDSSKRIEALQKL
;
A
#
# COMPACT_ATOMS: atom_id res chain seq x y z
N GLY A 1 -4.10 9.83 -2.63
CA GLY A 1 -2.88 10.37 -1.98
C GLY A 1 -2.16 11.40 -2.84
N LEU A 2 -1.66 11.03 -4.01
CA LEU A 2 -0.88 11.95 -4.88
C LEU A 2 -1.67 13.16 -5.35
N LEU A 3 -2.96 13.04 -5.65
CA LEU A 3 -3.81 14.16 -6.04
C LEU A 3 -4.10 15.13 -4.88
N GLN A 4 -4.03 14.66 -3.65
CA GLN A 4 -4.19 15.47 -2.44
C GLN A 4 -2.87 16.10 -1.98
N ALA A 5 -1.74 15.48 -2.32
CA ALA A 5 -0.42 15.98 -1.94
C ALA A 5 -0.14 17.34 -2.59
N GLY A 6 0.08 18.37 -1.79
CA GLY A 6 0.37 19.73 -2.26
C GLY A 6 -0.84 20.55 -2.72
N ALA A 7 -2.07 20.06 -2.60
CA ALA A 7 -3.27 20.87 -2.81
C ALA A 7 -3.49 21.76 -1.58
N SER A 8 -3.04 23.01 -1.64
CA SER A 8 -3.13 23.96 -0.53
C SER A 8 -4.40 24.80 -0.53
N MET A 9 -5.14 24.83 -1.64
CA MET A 9 -6.36 25.65 -1.80
C MET A 9 -7.56 24.75 -2.08
N LYS A 10 -8.70 25.14 -1.48
CA LYS A 10 -10.01 24.55 -1.78
C LYS A 10 -10.29 24.72 -3.30
N GLY A 11 -10.56 23.61 -3.97
CA GLY A 11 -10.79 23.59 -5.42
C GLY A 11 -9.62 23.09 -6.28
N GLU A 12 -8.38 23.13 -5.81
CA GLU A 12 -7.23 22.63 -6.59
C GLU A 12 -7.29 21.12 -6.78
N PHE A 13 -7.65 20.38 -5.74
CA PHE A 13 -7.86 18.94 -5.82
C PHE A 13 -8.98 18.57 -6.81
N GLU A 14 -10.08 19.33 -6.80
CA GLU A 14 -11.20 19.13 -7.72
C GLU A 14 -10.81 19.39 -9.18
N GLN A 15 -10.05 20.45 -9.43
CA GLN A 15 -9.54 20.75 -10.77
C GLN A 15 -8.61 19.65 -11.28
N ARG A 16 -7.70 19.15 -10.44
CA ARG A 16 -6.83 18.04 -10.78
C ARG A 16 -7.61 16.76 -11.07
N LEU A 17 -8.60 16.45 -10.23
CA LEU A 17 -9.45 15.28 -10.41
C LEU A 17 -10.28 15.37 -11.69
N ARG A 18 -10.84 16.55 -11.98
CA ARG A 18 -11.58 16.80 -13.22
C ARG A 18 -10.70 16.63 -14.45
N ALA A 19 -9.48 17.20 -14.43
CA ALA A 19 -8.52 17.04 -15.51
C ALA A 19 -8.18 15.56 -15.79
N VAL A 20 -7.99 14.76 -14.73
CA VAL A 20 -7.77 13.30 -14.87
C VAL A 20 -8.98 12.61 -15.48
N ILE A 21 -10.20 12.95 -15.05
CA ILE A 21 -11.44 12.38 -15.59
C ILE A 21 -11.55 12.70 -17.09
N ASP A 22 -11.34 13.96 -17.47
CA ASP A 22 -11.44 14.42 -18.84
C ASP A 22 -10.37 13.75 -19.73
N GLU A 23 -9.14 13.61 -19.26
CA GLU A 23 -8.05 12.94 -19.96
C GLU A 23 -8.35 11.44 -20.17
N VAL A 24 -8.85 10.76 -19.15
CA VAL A 24 -9.24 9.34 -19.23
C VAL A 24 -10.37 9.14 -20.25
N GLN A 25 -11.35 10.04 -20.28
CA GLN A 25 -12.48 9.96 -21.21
C GLN A 25 -12.08 10.29 -22.65
N ALA A 26 -11.13 11.21 -22.84
CA ALA A 26 -10.62 11.59 -24.17
C ALA A 26 -9.62 10.59 -24.75
N SER A 27 -9.10 9.66 -23.93
CA SER A 27 -8.07 8.72 -24.36
C SER A 27 -8.58 7.75 -25.44
N PRO A 28 -7.87 7.60 -26.57
CA PRO A 28 -8.22 6.63 -27.60
C PRO A 28 -7.98 5.18 -27.14
N LYS A 29 -7.18 4.99 -26.10
CA LYS A 29 -6.92 3.68 -25.48
C LYS A 29 -7.76 3.54 -24.22
N PRO A 30 -8.38 2.37 -23.97
CA PRO A 30 -9.14 2.16 -22.76
C PRO A 30 -8.23 2.24 -21.53
N ILE A 31 -8.57 3.11 -20.60
CA ILE A 31 -7.88 3.30 -19.31
C ILE A 31 -8.77 2.74 -18.20
N ILE A 32 -8.18 1.98 -17.29
CA ILE A 32 -8.82 1.53 -16.05
C ILE A 32 -8.19 2.30 -14.92
N LEU A 33 -9.01 3.03 -14.17
CA LEU A 33 -8.58 3.72 -12.96
C LEU A 33 -8.59 2.76 -11.78
N PHE A 34 -7.53 2.75 -11.01
CA PHE A 34 -7.51 2.12 -9.70
C PHE A 34 -7.65 3.19 -8.62
N ILE A 35 -8.65 3.04 -7.77
CA ILE A 35 -8.94 3.96 -6.67
C ILE A 35 -8.81 3.19 -5.36
N ASP A 36 -7.74 3.45 -4.63
CA ASP A 36 -7.59 2.92 -3.29
C ASP A 36 -8.44 3.70 -2.29
N GLU A 37 -8.90 3.04 -1.24
CA GLU A 37 -9.82 3.60 -0.24
C GLU A 37 -11.01 4.34 -0.86
N THR A 38 -11.65 3.71 -1.85
CA THR A 38 -12.73 4.31 -2.67
C THR A 38 -13.84 4.93 -1.80
N HIS A 39 -14.09 4.39 -0.62
CA HIS A 39 -15.06 4.93 0.33
C HIS A 39 -14.79 6.38 0.73
N THR A 40 -13.53 6.82 0.73
CA THR A 40 -13.16 8.21 1.05
C THR A 40 -13.62 9.20 -0.02
N LEU A 41 -13.67 8.77 -1.27
CA LEU A 41 -14.07 9.59 -2.41
C LEU A 41 -15.57 9.56 -2.70
N VAL A 42 -16.28 8.51 -2.27
CA VAL A 42 -17.71 8.34 -2.54
C VAL A 42 -18.57 8.49 -1.29
N GLY A 43 -18.02 8.34 -0.10
CA GLY A 43 -18.71 8.52 1.17
C GLY A 43 -18.77 10.00 1.53
N ALA A 44 -19.94 10.58 1.45
CA ALA A 44 -20.17 11.94 1.90
C ALA A 44 -19.93 12.05 3.41
N GLY A 45 -19.04 12.94 3.86
CA GLY A 45 -18.94 13.33 5.27
C GLY A 45 -17.57 13.20 5.93
N GLY A 46 -16.52 12.96 5.17
CA GLY A 46 -15.14 13.12 5.66
C GLY A 46 -14.68 14.58 5.64
N ALA A 47 -13.43 14.83 6.00
CA ALA A 47 -12.79 16.15 6.10
C ALA A 47 -13.16 17.13 4.98
N ALA A 48 -13.14 18.42 5.27
CA ALA A 48 -13.44 19.49 4.31
C ALA A 48 -12.65 19.31 3.00
N GLY A 49 -13.35 19.17 1.87
CA GLY A 49 -12.78 18.94 0.54
C GLY A 49 -13.10 17.58 -0.10
N THR A 50 -13.49 16.54 0.67
CA THR A 50 -13.83 15.22 0.10
C THR A 50 -15.28 15.18 -0.45
N GLY A 51 -16.18 16.00 0.04
CA GLY A 51 -17.55 16.09 -0.47
C GLY A 51 -17.61 16.52 -1.93
N ASP A 52 -16.68 17.35 -2.35
CA ASP A 52 -16.65 17.89 -3.72
C ASP A 52 -16.08 16.83 -4.70
N ALA A 53 -15.14 16.01 -4.28
CA ALA A 53 -14.66 14.87 -5.08
C ALA A 53 -15.77 13.84 -5.34
N ALA A 54 -16.58 13.53 -4.32
CA ALA A 54 -17.72 12.64 -4.46
C ALA A 54 -18.73 13.17 -5.50
N ASN A 55 -18.98 14.49 -5.52
CA ASN A 55 -19.87 15.13 -6.47
C ASN A 55 -19.36 15.05 -7.92
N LEU A 56 -18.08 14.99 -8.14
CA LEU A 56 -17.47 14.80 -9.46
C LEU A 56 -17.44 13.33 -9.88
N LEU A 57 -17.00 12.44 -8.99
CA LEU A 57 -16.81 11.02 -9.31
C LEU A 57 -18.11 10.24 -9.42
N LYS A 58 -19.05 10.42 -8.50
CA LYS A 58 -20.33 9.68 -8.52
C LYS A 58 -21.07 9.78 -9.85
N PRO A 59 -21.25 10.97 -10.45
CA PRO A 59 -21.90 11.07 -11.76
C PRO A 59 -21.12 10.37 -12.88
N ALA A 60 -19.81 10.48 -12.89
CA ALA A 60 -18.96 9.85 -13.92
C ALA A 60 -18.99 8.32 -13.80
N LEU A 61 -18.91 7.79 -12.58
CA LEU A 61 -19.04 6.36 -12.29
C LEU A 61 -20.46 5.85 -12.61
N ALA A 62 -21.49 6.59 -12.19
CA ALA A 62 -22.89 6.22 -12.41
C ALA A 62 -23.27 6.18 -13.89
N ARG A 63 -22.65 7.03 -14.73
CA ARG A 63 -22.85 7.03 -16.19
C ARG A 63 -22.02 5.97 -16.92
N GLY A 64 -21.11 5.26 -16.22
CA GLY A 64 -20.21 4.29 -16.84
C GLY A 64 -19.11 4.91 -17.72
N GLN A 65 -18.84 6.20 -17.53
CA GLN A 65 -17.82 6.94 -18.27
C GLN A 65 -16.41 6.64 -17.84
N LEU A 66 -16.24 6.08 -16.64
CA LEU A 66 -14.96 5.67 -16.07
C LEU A 66 -14.96 4.18 -15.77
N ARG A 67 -14.04 3.45 -16.37
CA ARG A 67 -13.76 2.07 -15.97
C ARG A 67 -12.89 2.11 -14.74
N THR A 68 -13.41 1.61 -13.62
CA THR A 68 -12.77 1.79 -12.32
C THR A 68 -12.72 0.50 -11.54
N ILE A 69 -11.57 0.23 -10.92
CA ILE A 69 -11.40 -0.77 -9.87
C ILE A 69 -11.26 0.02 -8.56
N GLY A 70 -12.21 -0.15 -7.65
CA GLY A 70 -12.17 0.47 -6.33
C GLY A 70 -11.76 -0.54 -5.27
N ALA A 71 -10.80 -0.21 -4.42
CA ALA A 71 -10.45 -0.99 -3.25
C ALA A 71 -11.00 -0.33 -1.98
N THR A 72 -11.51 -1.15 -1.06
CA THR A 72 -12.01 -0.70 0.24
C THR A 72 -12.10 -1.88 1.20
N THR A 73 -12.24 -1.61 2.49
CA THR A 73 -12.54 -2.66 3.47
C THR A 73 -14.02 -3.07 3.41
N TRP A 74 -14.33 -4.28 3.87
CA TRP A 74 -15.70 -4.78 3.90
C TRP A 74 -16.62 -3.91 4.77
N ALA A 75 -16.11 -3.42 5.90
CA ALA A 75 -16.84 -2.55 6.80
C ALA A 75 -17.20 -1.21 6.13
N GLU A 76 -16.25 -0.58 5.44
CA GLU A 76 -16.46 0.68 4.74
C GLU A 76 -17.34 0.52 3.49
N TYR A 77 -17.22 -0.63 2.79
CA TYR A 77 -18.11 -0.98 1.69
C TYR A 77 -19.58 -0.99 2.16
N LYS A 78 -19.89 -1.71 3.23
CA LYS A 78 -21.26 -1.78 3.79
C LYS A 78 -21.77 -0.43 4.26
N LYS A 79 -20.90 0.38 4.83
CA LYS A 79 -21.28 1.67 5.38
C LYS A 79 -21.54 2.73 4.32
N HIS A 80 -20.71 2.80 3.27
CA HIS A 80 -20.69 3.91 2.34
C HIS A 80 -21.10 3.56 0.90
N ILE A 81 -20.87 2.33 0.43
CA ILE A 81 -21.10 1.94 -0.97
C ILE A 81 -22.36 1.10 -1.12
N GLU A 82 -22.57 0.10 -0.30
CA GLU A 82 -23.70 -0.83 -0.42
C GLU A 82 -25.06 -0.13 -0.34
N LYS A 83 -25.13 0.97 0.42
CA LYS A 83 -26.36 1.74 0.62
C LYS A 83 -26.63 2.77 -0.50
N ASP A 84 -25.70 2.94 -1.42
CA ASP A 84 -25.84 3.88 -2.53
C ASP A 84 -26.26 3.17 -3.82
N PRO A 85 -27.55 3.26 -4.25
CA PRO A 85 -28.04 2.55 -5.43
C PRO A 85 -27.36 2.97 -6.74
N ALA A 86 -26.80 4.19 -6.80
CA ALA A 86 -26.09 4.66 -7.99
C ALA A 86 -24.76 3.94 -8.17
N LEU A 87 -24.10 3.58 -7.07
CA LEU A 87 -22.83 2.85 -7.06
C LEU A 87 -23.04 1.35 -7.19
N THR A 88 -23.97 0.77 -6.44
CA THR A 88 -24.21 -0.69 -6.43
C THR A 88 -24.68 -1.24 -7.77
N ARG A 89 -25.36 -0.42 -8.58
CA ARG A 89 -25.75 -0.79 -9.95
C ARG A 89 -24.58 -0.82 -10.94
N ARG A 90 -23.43 -0.24 -10.59
CA ARG A 90 -22.29 -0.06 -11.49
C ARG A 90 -21.03 -0.79 -11.03
N PHE A 91 -20.93 -1.10 -9.75
CA PHE A 91 -19.84 -1.86 -9.19
C PHE A 91 -20.28 -3.28 -8.86
N GLN A 92 -19.54 -4.25 -9.39
CA GLN A 92 -19.63 -5.63 -8.93
C GLN A 92 -18.63 -5.82 -7.81
N ASN A 93 -19.08 -6.39 -6.69
CA ASN A 93 -18.21 -6.69 -5.57
C ASN A 93 -17.38 -7.95 -5.85
N VAL A 94 -16.08 -7.85 -5.62
CA VAL A 94 -15.13 -8.96 -5.64
C VAL A 94 -14.49 -9.04 -4.27
N GLN A 95 -14.87 -10.05 -3.50
CA GLN A 95 -14.33 -10.26 -2.17
C GLN A 95 -12.95 -10.91 -2.25
N ILE A 96 -11.98 -10.33 -1.53
CA ILE A 96 -10.62 -10.84 -1.40
C ILE A 96 -10.46 -11.33 0.04
N ASP A 97 -10.42 -12.63 0.20
CA ASP A 97 -10.25 -13.27 1.51
C ASP A 97 -8.77 -13.39 1.89
N GLU A 98 -8.49 -13.54 3.19
CA GLU A 98 -7.15 -13.84 3.69
C GLU A 98 -6.68 -15.18 3.12
N PRO A 99 -5.49 -15.25 2.49
CA PRO A 99 -4.97 -16.50 1.99
C PRO A 99 -4.57 -17.44 3.13
N ASP A 100 -4.64 -18.75 2.88
CA ASP A 100 -4.03 -19.74 3.76
C ASP A 100 -2.50 -19.63 3.78
N GLU A 101 -1.84 -20.27 4.75
CA GLU A 101 -0.38 -20.21 4.90
C GLU A 101 0.37 -20.66 3.63
N THR A 102 -0.12 -21.70 2.96
CA THR A 102 0.51 -22.23 1.75
C THR A 102 0.51 -21.21 0.62
N LYS A 103 -0.64 -20.57 0.38
CA LYS A 103 -0.76 -19.50 -0.61
C LYS A 103 0.04 -18.27 -0.22
N ALA A 104 0.04 -17.92 1.08
CA ALA A 104 0.83 -16.80 1.58
C ALA A 104 2.34 -17.02 1.36
N ILE A 105 2.85 -18.23 1.57
CA ILE A 105 4.25 -18.57 1.30
C ILE A 105 4.57 -18.39 -0.19
N LEU A 106 3.68 -18.83 -1.10
CA LEU A 106 3.87 -18.61 -2.54
C LEU A 106 3.89 -17.13 -2.90
N MET A 107 3.03 -16.33 -2.28
CA MET A 107 3.03 -14.86 -2.45
C MET A 107 4.34 -14.25 -1.94
N MET A 108 4.85 -14.69 -0.79
CA MET A 108 6.13 -14.23 -0.24
C MET A 108 7.31 -14.55 -1.15
N ARG A 109 7.32 -15.74 -1.79
CA ARG A 109 8.33 -16.08 -2.80
C ARG A 109 8.31 -15.11 -3.99
N GLY A 110 7.12 -14.64 -4.37
CA GLY A 110 6.96 -13.65 -5.45
C GLY A 110 7.57 -12.28 -5.15
N VAL A 111 7.65 -11.88 -3.89
CA VAL A 111 8.21 -10.59 -3.47
C VAL A 111 9.65 -10.67 -2.96
N ALA A 112 10.15 -11.86 -2.69
CA ALA A 112 11.46 -12.09 -2.08
C ALA A 112 12.60 -11.39 -2.82
N SER A 113 12.69 -11.55 -4.15
CA SER A 113 13.75 -10.94 -4.96
C SER A 113 13.73 -9.40 -4.93
N THR A 114 12.57 -8.78 -4.76
CA THR A 114 12.44 -7.33 -4.62
C THR A 114 12.96 -6.87 -3.26
N MET A 115 12.64 -7.61 -2.21
CA MET A 115 13.13 -7.33 -0.85
C MET A 115 14.65 -7.54 -0.72
N GLU A 116 15.19 -8.60 -1.33
CA GLU A 116 16.64 -8.86 -1.39
C GLU A 116 17.40 -7.71 -2.03
N LYS A 117 16.90 -7.20 -3.16
CA LYS A 117 17.49 -6.05 -3.85
C LYS A 117 17.40 -4.77 -3.04
N HIS A 118 16.28 -4.57 -2.33
CA HIS A 118 16.05 -3.37 -1.53
C HIS A 118 16.97 -3.34 -0.30
N HIS A 119 17.00 -4.41 0.46
CA HIS A 119 17.78 -4.50 1.69
C HIS A 119 19.23 -4.95 1.49
N LYS A 120 19.58 -5.42 0.29
CA LYS A 120 20.90 -6.01 -0.05
C LYS A 120 21.28 -7.17 0.86
N VAL A 121 20.30 -8.02 1.17
CA VAL A 121 20.46 -9.25 1.96
C VAL A 121 19.94 -10.44 1.18
N GLN A 122 20.44 -11.63 1.46
CA GLN A 122 19.89 -12.88 0.91
C GLN A 122 18.76 -13.37 1.81
N ILE A 123 17.66 -13.81 1.20
CA ILE A 123 16.49 -14.32 1.92
C ILE A 123 16.33 -15.81 1.55
N LEU A 124 16.49 -16.67 2.53
CA LEU A 124 16.29 -18.10 2.36
C LEU A 124 14.79 -18.45 2.35
N ASP A 125 14.43 -19.55 1.69
CA ASP A 125 13.03 -20.01 1.62
C ASP A 125 12.46 -20.32 3.01
N GLU A 126 13.28 -20.87 3.89
CA GLU A 126 12.92 -21.12 5.29
C GLU A 126 12.57 -19.84 6.05
N ALA A 127 13.17 -18.71 5.70
CA ALA A 127 12.82 -17.39 6.28
C ALA A 127 11.44 -16.92 5.81
N LEU A 128 11.08 -17.18 4.55
CA LEU A 128 9.75 -16.88 4.01
C LEU A 128 8.68 -17.72 4.73
N GLU A 129 8.91 -19.03 4.85
CA GLU A 129 8.00 -19.91 5.59
C GLU A 129 7.87 -19.51 7.06
N ALA A 130 8.99 -19.22 7.71
CA ALA A 130 8.99 -18.78 9.11
C ALA A 130 8.22 -17.45 9.27
N ALA A 131 8.42 -16.49 8.38
CA ALA A 131 7.72 -15.22 8.42
C ALA A 131 6.19 -15.40 8.33
N VAL A 132 5.70 -16.30 7.48
CA VAL A 132 4.28 -16.62 7.38
C VAL A 132 3.77 -17.29 8.65
N LYS A 133 4.40 -18.39 9.07
CA LYS A 133 3.96 -19.18 10.24
C LYS A 133 3.99 -18.38 11.54
N LEU A 134 5.08 -17.62 11.77
CA LEU A 134 5.21 -16.80 12.97
C LEU A 134 4.26 -15.61 12.99
N SER A 135 4.12 -14.91 11.87
CA SER A 135 3.18 -13.78 11.81
C SER A 135 1.72 -14.26 11.94
N HIS A 136 1.36 -15.39 11.35
CA HIS A 136 0.03 -15.97 11.50
C HIS A 136 -0.25 -16.30 12.98
N ARG A 137 0.70 -16.91 13.66
CA ARG A 137 0.54 -17.32 15.05
C ARG A 137 0.54 -16.17 16.06
N TYR A 138 1.42 -15.18 15.86
CA TYR A 138 1.69 -14.15 16.88
C TYR A 138 1.17 -12.76 16.54
N ILE A 139 0.67 -12.53 15.32
CA ILE A 139 0.10 -11.25 14.90
C ILE A 139 -1.35 -11.44 14.42
N PRO A 140 -2.30 -11.70 15.34
CA PRO A 140 -3.68 -11.99 14.96
C PRO A 140 -4.45 -10.76 14.46
N ALA A 141 -4.00 -9.54 14.79
CA ALA A 141 -4.70 -8.30 14.43
C ALA A 141 -4.54 -7.89 12.96
N ARG A 142 -3.65 -8.54 12.20
CA ARG A 142 -3.39 -8.25 10.79
C ARG A 142 -3.56 -9.53 9.97
N GLN A 143 -3.79 -9.37 8.67
CA GLN A 143 -4.00 -10.50 7.75
C GLN A 143 -2.73 -10.86 6.96
N LEU A 144 -2.66 -12.11 6.51
CA LEU A 144 -1.71 -12.59 5.53
C LEU A 144 -2.04 -11.99 4.13
N PRO A 145 -1.06 -11.73 3.28
CA PRO A 145 0.39 -11.84 3.50
C PRO A 145 1.01 -10.60 4.14
N ASP A 146 0.30 -9.51 4.33
CA ASP A 146 0.80 -8.20 4.76
C ASP A 146 1.63 -8.26 6.05
N LYS A 147 1.14 -8.98 7.07
CA LYS A 147 1.88 -9.16 8.33
C LYS A 147 3.19 -9.92 8.16
N SER A 148 3.25 -10.86 7.21
CA SER A 148 4.48 -11.61 6.90
C SER A 148 5.49 -10.75 6.16
N VAL A 149 5.03 -9.93 5.21
CA VAL A 149 5.85 -8.95 4.50
C VAL A 149 6.48 -7.98 5.50
N SER A 150 5.69 -7.40 6.40
CA SER A 150 6.19 -6.46 7.42
C SER A 150 7.18 -7.10 8.38
N LEU A 151 6.96 -8.36 8.78
CA LEU A 151 7.88 -9.08 9.65
C LEU A 151 9.22 -9.33 8.95
N LEU A 152 9.16 -9.80 7.70
CA LEU A 152 10.35 -10.07 6.90
C LEU A 152 11.12 -8.78 6.58
N ASP A 153 10.44 -7.71 6.21
CA ASP A 153 11.03 -6.39 5.97
C ASP A 153 11.83 -5.89 7.17
N THR A 154 11.24 -5.98 8.36
CA THR A 154 11.90 -5.62 9.62
C THR A 154 13.11 -6.50 9.89
N ALA A 155 13.03 -7.81 9.64
CA ALA A 155 14.14 -8.73 9.82
C ALA A 155 15.29 -8.42 8.85
N CYS A 156 14.99 -8.19 7.58
CA CYS A 156 15.96 -7.82 6.56
C CYS A 156 16.66 -6.51 6.90
N ALA A 157 15.93 -5.50 7.36
CA ALA A 157 16.50 -4.23 7.77
C ALA A 157 17.49 -4.40 8.94
N ARG A 158 17.13 -5.22 9.95
CA ARG A 158 18.01 -5.53 11.09
C ARG A 158 19.28 -6.25 10.64
N VAL A 159 19.17 -7.23 9.76
CA VAL A 159 20.33 -7.95 9.21
C VAL A 159 21.23 -7.01 8.42
N ALA A 160 20.66 -6.15 7.56
CA ALA A 160 21.42 -5.17 6.79
C ALA A 160 22.23 -4.22 7.69
N VAL A 161 21.62 -3.73 8.78
CA VAL A 161 22.32 -2.90 9.76
C VAL A 161 23.46 -3.68 10.42
N SER A 162 23.20 -4.94 10.82
CA SER A 162 24.22 -5.80 11.48
C SER A 162 25.42 -6.11 10.56
N LEU A 163 25.19 -6.27 9.26
CA LEU A 163 26.26 -6.54 8.28
C LEU A 163 27.20 -5.33 8.09
N HIS A 164 26.71 -4.13 8.33
CA HIS A 164 27.49 -2.89 8.18
C HIS A 164 27.98 -2.31 9.51
N ALA A 165 27.55 -2.87 10.64
CA ALA A 165 28.00 -2.43 11.94
C ALA A 165 29.40 -2.95 12.23
N THR A 166 30.35 -2.05 12.43
CA THR A 166 31.68 -2.43 12.98
C THR A 166 31.51 -2.82 14.44
N PRO A 167 31.95 -4.01 14.89
CA PRO A 167 31.91 -4.35 16.29
C PRO A 167 32.60 -3.27 17.13
N ALA A 168 32.05 -2.97 18.30
CA ALA A 168 32.53 -1.87 19.14
C ALA A 168 34.03 -2.01 19.47
N GLU A 169 34.52 -3.24 19.74
CA GLU A 169 35.90 -3.54 19.98
C GLU A 169 36.84 -3.20 18.80
N VAL A 170 36.36 -3.42 17.57
CA VAL A 170 37.12 -3.09 16.36
C VAL A 170 37.13 -1.58 16.13
N ASP A 171 36.00 -0.89 16.34
CA ASP A 171 35.89 0.56 16.24
C ASP A 171 36.76 1.27 17.25
N ASP A 172 36.75 0.81 18.52
CA ASP A 172 37.59 1.35 19.59
C ASP A 172 39.10 1.11 19.31
N SER A 173 39.45 -0.05 18.78
CA SER A 173 40.82 -0.35 18.39
C SER A 173 41.30 0.52 17.24
N SER A 174 40.45 0.74 16.23
CA SER A 174 40.74 1.61 15.09
C SER A 174 40.93 3.09 15.53
N LYS A 175 40.04 3.59 16.39
CA LYS A 175 40.18 4.93 16.96
C LYS A 175 41.45 5.10 17.80
N ARG A 176 41.84 4.06 18.55
CA ARG A 176 43.08 4.08 19.34
C ARG A 176 44.33 4.10 18.46
N ILE A 177 44.32 3.35 17.35
CA ILE A 177 45.39 3.38 16.35
C ILE A 177 45.50 4.78 15.72
N GLU A 178 44.39 5.35 15.28
CA GLU A 178 44.37 6.71 14.71
C GLU A 178 44.91 7.77 15.69
N ALA A 179 44.55 7.66 16.97
CA ALA A 179 45.02 8.58 17.99
C ALA A 179 46.54 8.48 18.20
N LEU A 180 47.11 7.24 18.17
CA LEU A 180 48.54 7.01 18.30
C LEU A 180 49.36 7.43 17.08
N GLN A 181 48.76 7.44 15.88
CA GLN A 181 49.41 7.89 14.67
C GLN A 181 49.48 9.43 14.54
N LYS A 182 48.74 10.16 15.36
CA LYS A 182 48.70 11.64 15.41
C LYS A 182 49.65 12.23 16.46
N LEU A 183 50.30 11.40 17.23
CA LEU A 183 51.37 11.75 18.22
C LEU A 183 52.74 11.72 17.57
#